data_8febb11039eed3595caeaae28d6f6f86
#
_entry.id   8febb11039eed3595caeaae28d6f6f86
#
_cell.length_a   1.000
_cell.length_b   1.000
_cell.length_c   1.000
_cell.angle_alpha   90.00
_cell.angle_beta   90.00
_cell.angle_gamma   90.00
#
_symmetry.space_group_name_H-M   'P 1'
#
loop_
_entity.id
_entity.type
_entity.pdbx_description
1 polymer ?
#
loop_
_entity_poly.entity_id
_entity_poly.type
_entity_poly.pdbx_seq_one_letter_code
_entity_poly.pdbx_strand_id
1 'polypeptide(L)'
;MEGFDAVHSSPICQSFAAVTDWRGSRQDYPDLLTPTLALLNSYGLPWIVENVVEAARFGPLRADHVLCGTQFGRNVRRHRAFQTGNWDFFDLVEPCRCHRNRDLVPFGHKNERAFADAMGCTWMTNLEARQAIPPAYTHWLGTALAGHLNAQEVTA
;
A
#
# COMPACT_ATOMS: atom_id res chain seq x y z
N MET A 1 -15.06 -8.74 -15.11
CA MET A 1 -13.96 -7.86 -15.57
C MET A 1 -13.28 -8.52 -16.76
N GLU A 2 -13.88 -8.35 -17.93
CA GLU A 2 -13.29 -8.87 -19.17
C GLU A 2 -12.13 -7.96 -19.60
N GLY A 3 -11.02 -8.55 -20.08
CA GLY A 3 -9.87 -7.83 -20.61
C GLY A 3 -8.87 -7.28 -19.57
N PHE A 4 -8.93 -7.79 -18.34
CA PHE A 4 -7.93 -7.48 -17.29
C PHE A 4 -7.32 -8.78 -16.78
N ASP A 5 -6.01 -8.77 -16.55
CA ASP A 5 -5.24 -9.92 -16.07
C ASP A 5 -5.05 -9.92 -14.56
N ALA A 6 -5.16 -8.76 -13.93
CA ALA A 6 -5.01 -8.59 -12.49
C ALA A 6 -5.75 -7.34 -11.97
N VAL A 7 -5.90 -7.22 -10.66
CA VAL A 7 -6.54 -6.06 -10.00
C VAL A 7 -5.66 -5.51 -8.89
N HIS A 8 -5.50 -4.18 -8.85
CA HIS A 8 -4.97 -3.48 -7.69
C HIS A 8 -6.04 -2.57 -7.08
N SER A 9 -6.17 -2.56 -5.76
CA SER A 9 -7.12 -1.71 -5.04
C SER A 9 -6.50 -1.10 -3.79
N SER A 10 -6.78 0.20 -3.57
CA SER A 10 -6.42 0.92 -2.35
C SER A 10 -7.68 1.59 -1.80
N PRO A 11 -8.59 0.85 -1.15
CA PRO A 11 -9.82 1.43 -0.61
C PRO A 11 -9.51 2.43 0.50
N ILE A 12 -10.43 3.38 0.73
CA ILE A 12 -10.25 4.44 1.72
C ILE A 12 -9.89 3.86 3.09
N CYS A 13 -8.90 4.49 3.74
CA CYS A 13 -8.32 3.98 4.98
C CYS A 13 -8.87 4.63 6.26
N GLN A 14 -9.77 5.62 6.15
CA GLN A 14 -10.20 6.46 7.27
C GLN A 14 -10.84 5.66 8.42
N SER A 15 -11.57 4.59 8.12
CA SER A 15 -12.14 3.69 9.11
C SER A 15 -11.10 2.94 9.97
N PHE A 16 -9.83 2.88 9.51
CA PHE A 16 -8.75 2.18 10.20
C PHE A 16 -7.61 3.10 10.63
N ALA A 17 -7.39 4.23 9.94
CA ALA A 17 -6.22 5.06 10.13
C ALA A 17 -6.18 5.72 11.52
N ALA A 18 -5.04 5.61 12.22
CA ALA A 18 -4.84 6.22 13.53
C ALA A 18 -5.01 7.75 13.53
N VAL A 19 -4.71 8.42 12.41
CA VAL A 19 -4.89 9.87 12.27
C VAL A 19 -6.36 10.29 12.31
N THR A 20 -7.29 9.39 12.02
CA THR A 20 -8.73 9.68 12.06
C THR A 20 -9.19 9.97 13.48
N ASP A 21 -8.63 9.31 14.49
CA ASP A 21 -8.97 9.51 15.90
C ASP A 21 -8.68 10.95 16.40
N TRP A 22 -7.82 11.68 15.68
CA TRP A 22 -7.51 13.10 16.00
C TRP A 22 -8.43 14.10 15.29
N ARG A 23 -9.23 13.63 14.31
CA ARG A 23 -10.08 14.48 13.44
C ARG A 23 -11.57 14.17 13.55
N GLY A 24 -11.94 13.14 14.27
CA GLY A 24 -13.30 12.65 14.41
C GLY A 24 -13.35 11.22 14.89
N SER A 25 -14.37 10.49 14.50
CA SER A 25 -14.55 9.08 14.81
C SER A 25 -14.32 8.22 13.57
N ARG A 26 -13.68 7.07 13.73
CA ARG A 26 -13.57 6.05 12.66
C ARG A 26 -14.94 5.55 12.20
N GLN A 27 -15.94 5.61 13.07
CA GLN A 27 -17.31 5.21 12.78
C GLN A 27 -18.02 6.14 11.78
N ASP A 28 -17.51 7.37 11.59
CA ASP A 28 -18.03 8.34 10.61
C ASP A 28 -17.65 7.97 9.16
N TYR A 29 -16.77 6.96 8.98
CA TYR A 29 -16.26 6.55 7.67
C TYR A 29 -16.69 5.12 7.35
N PRO A 30 -17.16 4.86 6.12
CA PRO A 30 -17.56 3.51 5.72
C PRO A 30 -16.35 2.57 5.66
N ASP A 31 -16.53 1.33 6.06
CA ASP A 31 -15.59 0.26 5.78
C ASP A 31 -15.79 -0.19 4.32
N LEU A 32 -14.91 0.26 3.43
CA LEU A 32 -14.87 -0.19 2.04
C LEU A 32 -13.87 -1.35 1.83
N LEU A 33 -13.04 -1.66 2.82
CA LEU A 33 -12.03 -2.70 2.72
C LEU A 33 -12.66 -4.10 2.75
N THR A 34 -13.57 -4.36 3.70
CA THR A 34 -14.27 -5.65 3.81
C THR A 34 -15.00 -6.05 2.53
N PRO A 35 -15.88 -5.22 1.93
CA PRO A 35 -16.54 -5.57 0.68
C PRO A 35 -15.57 -5.67 -0.51
N THR A 36 -14.50 -4.88 -0.53
CA THR A 36 -13.48 -4.97 -1.58
C THR A 36 -12.79 -6.33 -1.56
N LEU A 37 -12.34 -6.80 -0.38
CA LEU A 37 -11.71 -8.12 -0.24
C LEU A 37 -12.66 -9.25 -0.65
N ALA A 38 -13.93 -9.18 -0.23
CA ALA A 38 -14.94 -10.17 -0.61
C ALA A 38 -15.15 -10.21 -2.13
N LEU A 39 -15.23 -9.03 -2.77
CA LEU A 39 -15.40 -8.91 -4.21
C LEU A 39 -14.21 -9.50 -4.98
N LEU A 40 -12.99 -9.13 -4.60
CA LEU A 40 -11.76 -9.58 -5.27
C LEU A 40 -11.58 -11.10 -5.16
N ASN A 41 -11.89 -11.68 -4.01
CA ASN A 41 -11.87 -13.13 -3.82
C ASN A 41 -12.86 -13.86 -4.74
N SER A 42 -13.95 -13.21 -5.15
CA SER A 42 -14.96 -13.83 -6.03
C SER A 42 -14.59 -13.84 -7.52
N TYR A 43 -13.63 -13.03 -7.96
CA TYR A 43 -13.28 -12.89 -9.37
C TYR A 43 -12.27 -13.93 -9.90
N GLY A 44 -11.49 -14.56 -9.05
CA GLY A 44 -10.47 -15.53 -9.46
C GLY A 44 -9.23 -14.92 -10.12
N LEU A 45 -9.20 -13.63 -10.45
CA LEU A 45 -8.00 -12.95 -10.97
C LEU A 45 -6.97 -12.72 -9.86
N PRO A 46 -5.67 -12.70 -10.16
CA PRO A 46 -4.65 -12.20 -9.26
C PRO A 46 -4.96 -10.77 -8.80
N TRP A 47 -4.79 -10.48 -7.52
CA TRP A 47 -5.05 -9.16 -7.00
C TRP A 47 -4.09 -8.74 -5.89
N ILE A 48 -3.99 -7.43 -5.71
CA ILE A 48 -3.24 -6.77 -4.63
C ILE A 48 -4.16 -5.73 -3.98
N VAL A 49 -4.26 -5.75 -2.65
CA VAL A 49 -4.95 -4.71 -1.87
C VAL A 49 -3.96 -4.02 -0.96
N GLU A 50 -3.96 -2.68 -0.98
CA GLU A 50 -3.15 -1.83 -0.11
C GLU A 50 -4.02 -1.13 0.92
N ASN A 51 -3.50 -0.99 2.15
CA ASN A 51 -4.08 -0.11 3.16
C ASN A 51 -3.04 0.29 4.23
N VAL A 52 -3.47 1.09 5.21
CA VAL A 52 -2.68 1.40 6.39
C VAL A 52 -2.43 0.15 7.23
N VAL A 53 -1.32 0.10 7.96
CA VAL A 53 -0.97 -1.07 8.79
C VAL A 53 -2.00 -1.36 9.89
N GLU A 54 -2.73 -0.35 10.31
CA GLU A 54 -3.82 -0.48 11.28
C GLU A 54 -4.99 -1.31 10.73
N ALA A 55 -5.20 -1.32 9.41
CA ALA A 55 -6.21 -2.18 8.77
C ALA A 55 -5.87 -3.67 8.88
N ALA A 56 -4.59 -4.02 9.00
CA ALA A 56 -4.16 -5.38 9.30
C ALA A 56 -4.17 -5.70 10.80
N ARG A 57 -4.02 -4.67 11.65
CA ARG A 57 -3.97 -4.86 13.10
C ARG A 57 -5.38 -4.94 13.72
N PHE A 58 -6.33 -4.17 13.21
CA PHE A 58 -7.67 -3.97 13.79
C PHE A 58 -8.81 -4.24 12.82
N GLY A 59 -8.51 -4.52 11.57
CA GLY A 59 -9.46 -4.75 10.49
C GLY A 59 -9.26 -6.08 9.77
N PRO A 60 -9.87 -6.27 8.61
CA PRO A 60 -9.89 -7.53 7.89
C PRO A 60 -8.67 -7.79 7.01
N LEU A 61 -7.74 -6.84 6.86
CA LEU A 61 -6.59 -6.99 5.97
C LEU A 61 -5.59 -7.98 6.54
N ARG A 62 -5.19 -8.98 5.75
CA ARG A 62 -4.01 -9.79 6.03
C ARG A 62 -2.77 -9.04 5.55
N ALA A 63 -1.78 -8.83 6.40
CA ALA A 63 -0.53 -8.18 6.00
C ALA A 63 0.47 -9.23 5.49
N ASP A 64 0.38 -9.59 4.22
CA ASP A 64 1.36 -10.47 3.58
C ASP A 64 2.70 -9.76 3.46
N HIS A 65 2.66 -8.45 3.15
CA HIS A 65 3.82 -7.56 3.13
C HIS A 65 3.54 -6.26 3.86
N VAL A 66 4.49 -5.82 4.69
CA VAL A 66 4.50 -4.47 5.27
C VAL A 66 5.71 -3.73 4.73
N LEU A 67 5.47 -2.75 3.88
CA LEU A 67 6.52 -1.99 3.21
C LEU A 67 6.75 -0.63 3.86
N CYS A 68 8.01 -0.19 3.83
CA CYS A 68 8.48 1.10 4.34
C CYS A 68 9.52 1.69 3.37
N GLY A 69 9.55 3.01 3.23
CA GLY A 69 10.49 3.68 2.30
C GLY A 69 11.95 3.31 2.51
N THR A 70 12.35 3.07 3.76
CA THR A 70 13.73 2.71 4.08
C THR A 70 14.19 1.36 3.51
N GLN A 71 13.26 0.46 3.19
CA GLN A 71 13.55 -0.80 2.51
C GLN A 71 13.93 -0.58 1.04
N PHE A 72 13.58 0.57 0.49
CA PHE A 72 13.84 0.98 -0.89
C PHE A 72 14.83 2.16 -0.98
N GLY A 73 15.69 2.33 0.04
CA GLY A 73 16.70 3.37 0.07
C GLY A 73 16.16 4.80 0.21
N ARG A 74 14.92 4.98 0.66
CA ARG A 74 14.27 6.29 0.79
C ARG A 74 14.23 6.74 2.25
N ASN A 75 14.47 8.01 2.51
CA ASN A 75 14.43 8.61 3.86
C ASN A 75 12.98 8.95 4.26
N VAL A 76 12.05 8.03 4.08
CA VAL A 76 10.65 8.24 4.42
C VAL A 76 10.11 7.07 5.23
N ARG A 77 9.49 7.39 6.36
CA ARG A 77 8.79 6.43 7.20
C ARG A 77 7.31 6.41 6.80
N ARG A 78 6.98 5.55 5.85
CA ARG A 78 5.62 5.36 5.37
C ARG A 78 5.29 3.88 5.28
N HIS A 79 4.81 3.33 6.38
CA HIS A 79 4.38 1.94 6.40
C HIS A 79 3.05 1.76 5.68
N ARG A 80 2.99 0.73 4.85
CA ARG A 80 1.78 0.26 4.20
C ARG A 80 1.73 -1.25 4.23
N ALA A 81 0.53 -1.77 4.50
CA ALA A 81 0.26 -3.19 4.46
C ALA A 81 -0.34 -3.56 3.11
N PHE A 82 0.11 -4.67 2.57
CA PHE A 82 -0.37 -5.24 1.32
C PHE A 82 -0.82 -6.67 1.56
N GLN A 83 -1.98 -6.99 0.99
CA GLN A 83 -2.48 -8.34 0.89
C GLN A 83 -2.55 -8.73 -0.58
N THR A 84 -2.10 -9.96 -0.89
CA THR A 84 -2.19 -10.56 -2.22
C THR A 84 -3.20 -11.71 -2.21
N GLY A 85 -3.81 -11.99 -3.35
CA GLY A 85 -4.69 -13.14 -3.47
C GLY A 85 -4.79 -13.67 -4.90
N ASN A 86 -5.12 -14.95 -5.01
CA ASN A 86 -5.21 -15.74 -6.25
C ASN A 86 -3.87 -15.85 -7.01
N TRP A 87 -2.75 -15.59 -6.34
CA TRP A 87 -1.41 -15.86 -6.84
C TRP A 87 -0.45 -15.97 -5.66
N ASP A 88 0.60 -16.76 -5.85
CA ASP A 88 1.64 -16.93 -4.84
C ASP A 88 2.79 -15.97 -5.11
N PHE A 89 3.10 -15.17 -4.10
CA PHE A 89 4.22 -14.27 -4.12
C PHE A 89 5.04 -14.40 -2.83
N PHE A 90 6.26 -14.81 -3.00
CA PHE A 90 7.25 -14.82 -1.92
C PHE A 90 8.53 -14.17 -2.44
N ASP A 91 8.84 -13.00 -1.96
CA ASP A 91 10.12 -12.34 -2.21
C ASP A 91 10.62 -11.67 -0.94
N LEU A 92 11.93 -11.64 -0.78
CA LEU A 92 12.58 -11.04 0.37
C LEU A 92 12.84 -9.58 0.09
N VAL A 93 12.29 -8.73 0.94
CA VAL A 93 12.61 -7.30 0.99
C VAL A 93 13.51 -7.03 2.20
N GLU A 94 14.43 -6.08 2.06
CA GLU A 94 15.30 -5.66 3.16
C GLU A 94 14.50 -5.32 4.43
N PRO A 95 14.99 -5.62 5.63
CA PRO A 95 14.33 -5.23 6.87
C PRO A 95 14.11 -3.72 6.96
N CYS A 96 12.96 -3.31 7.48
CA CYS A 96 12.70 -1.91 7.76
C CYS A 96 13.70 -1.35 8.78
N ARG A 97 14.41 -0.28 8.39
CA ARG A 97 15.41 0.42 9.23
C ARG A 97 14.98 1.85 9.55
N CYS A 98 13.68 2.15 9.48
CA CYS A 98 13.20 3.51 9.69
C CYS A 98 13.41 3.96 11.14
N HIS A 99 13.74 5.26 11.28
CA HIS A 99 13.93 5.88 12.58
C HIS A 99 13.07 7.14 12.72
N ARG A 100 12.33 7.24 13.83
CA ARG A 100 11.31 8.29 14.04
C ARG A 100 11.88 9.72 13.91
N ASN A 101 13.11 9.94 14.34
CA ASN A 101 13.72 11.27 14.36
C ASN A 101 14.56 11.59 13.12
N ARG A 102 14.79 10.61 12.24
CA ARG A 102 15.62 10.77 11.05
C ARG A 102 14.78 10.80 9.78
N ASP A 103 13.77 9.92 9.69
CA ASP A 103 13.05 9.68 8.45
C ASP A 103 11.76 10.52 8.41
N LEU A 104 11.48 11.08 7.26
CA LEU A 104 10.33 11.95 7.02
C LEU A 104 9.00 11.20 7.22
N VAL A 105 8.01 11.89 7.75
CA VAL A 105 6.65 11.38 7.97
C VAL A 105 5.60 12.32 7.37
N PRO A 106 4.41 11.83 6.97
CA PRO A 106 3.42 12.58 6.17
C PRO A 106 2.95 13.91 6.77
N PHE A 107 2.92 14.02 8.09
CA PHE A 107 2.38 15.18 8.79
C PHE A 107 3.37 15.82 9.77
N GLY A 108 4.63 15.41 9.70
CA GLY A 108 5.67 15.79 10.65
C GLY A 108 6.54 16.99 10.25
N HIS A 109 6.37 17.54 9.04
CA HIS A 109 7.28 18.52 8.48
C HIS A 109 6.58 19.78 8.01
N LYS A 110 7.24 20.91 8.22
CA LYS A 110 6.88 22.21 7.62
C LYS A 110 7.26 22.25 6.14
N ASN A 111 8.34 21.57 5.75
CA ASN A 111 8.79 21.47 4.35
C ASN A 111 8.15 20.26 3.68
N GLU A 112 7.01 20.48 3.14
CA GLU A 112 6.18 19.45 2.50
C GLU A 112 6.79 18.93 1.20
N ARG A 113 7.54 19.75 0.47
CA ARG A 113 8.21 19.33 -0.77
C ARG A 113 9.21 18.21 -0.50
N ALA A 114 9.97 18.29 0.60
CA ALA A 114 10.92 17.26 0.98
C ALA A 114 10.26 15.89 1.20
N PHE A 115 9.01 15.87 1.67
CA PHE A 115 8.27 14.62 1.83
C PHE A 115 7.89 14.01 0.47
N ALA A 116 7.36 14.81 -0.46
CA ALA A 116 7.02 14.33 -1.80
C ALA A 116 8.26 13.80 -2.55
N ASP A 117 9.38 14.52 -2.45
CA ASP A 117 10.66 14.12 -3.06
C ASP A 117 11.20 12.81 -2.44
N ALA A 118 11.17 12.68 -1.11
CA ALA A 118 11.58 11.46 -0.42
C ALA A 118 10.70 10.26 -0.77
N MET A 119 9.42 10.48 -1.01
CA MET A 119 8.49 9.47 -1.52
C MET A 119 8.82 9.03 -2.96
N GLY A 120 9.51 9.87 -3.74
CA GLY A 120 9.71 9.69 -5.18
C GLY A 120 8.50 10.14 -6.00
N CYS A 121 7.67 11.02 -5.44
CA CYS A 121 6.47 11.59 -6.06
C CYS A 121 6.72 13.05 -6.46
N THR A 122 7.78 13.32 -7.20
CA THR A 122 8.29 14.68 -7.49
C THR A 122 7.31 15.55 -8.28
N TRP A 123 6.33 14.95 -8.94
CA TRP A 123 5.27 15.62 -9.72
C TRP A 123 4.04 15.98 -8.88
N MET A 124 3.94 15.46 -7.66
CA MET A 124 2.78 15.67 -6.79
C MET A 124 2.92 16.93 -5.95
N THR A 125 1.78 17.53 -5.63
CA THR A 125 1.67 18.48 -4.53
C THR A 125 1.84 17.76 -3.19
N ASN A 126 2.06 18.52 -2.14
CA ASN A 126 2.19 17.93 -0.80
C ASN A 126 0.94 17.21 -0.31
N LEU A 127 -0.23 17.74 -0.64
CA LEU A 127 -1.50 17.13 -0.23
C LEU A 127 -1.69 15.77 -0.91
N GLU A 128 -1.37 15.69 -2.20
CA GLU A 128 -1.41 14.44 -2.96
C GLU A 128 -0.37 13.44 -2.43
N ALA A 129 0.87 13.89 -2.20
CA ALA A 129 1.93 13.03 -1.68
C ALA A 129 1.60 12.44 -0.30
N ARG A 130 0.85 13.15 0.55
CA ARG A 130 0.38 12.62 1.83
C ARG A 130 -0.60 11.47 1.68
N GLN A 131 -1.34 11.42 0.59
CA GLN A 131 -2.28 10.34 0.28
C GLN A 131 -1.64 9.21 -0.51
N ALA A 132 -0.65 9.52 -1.32
CA ALA A 132 0.07 8.56 -2.15
C ALA A 132 0.86 7.53 -1.35
N ILE A 133 1.21 6.45 -2.02
CA ILE A 133 2.22 5.48 -1.59
C ILE A 133 3.48 5.65 -2.46
N PRO A 134 4.68 5.36 -1.93
CA PRO A 134 5.91 5.44 -2.73
C PRO A 134 5.82 4.53 -3.96
N PRO A 135 6.11 5.03 -5.17
CA PRO A 135 6.10 4.21 -6.38
C PRO A 135 7.00 2.97 -6.31
N ALA A 136 8.04 3.02 -5.48
CA ALA A 136 8.92 1.87 -5.26
C ALA A 136 8.18 0.64 -4.71
N TYR A 137 7.11 0.81 -3.93
CA TYR A 137 6.34 -0.33 -3.40
C TYR A 137 5.52 -0.99 -4.50
N THR A 138 4.80 -0.19 -5.28
CA THR A 138 3.99 -0.70 -6.39
C THR A 138 4.85 -1.22 -7.53
N HIS A 139 6.05 -0.67 -7.74
CA HIS A 139 7.01 -1.22 -8.68
C HIS A 139 7.49 -2.61 -8.27
N TRP A 140 7.88 -2.79 -7.01
CA TRP A 140 8.32 -4.09 -6.49
C TRP A 140 7.22 -5.16 -6.59
N LEU A 141 6.02 -4.87 -6.09
CA LEU A 141 4.87 -5.77 -6.17
C LEU A 141 4.43 -6.02 -7.62
N GLY A 142 4.38 -4.98 -8.45
CA GLY A 142 3.96 -5.06 -9.84
C GLY A 142 4.94 -5.87 -10.70
N THR A 143 6.25 -5.79 -10.41
CA THR A 143 7.27 -6.62 -11.10
C THR A 143 7.05 -8.10 -10.80
N ALA A 144 6.78 -8.45 -9.54
CA ALA A 144 6.50 -9.81 -9.14
C ALA A 144 5.19 -10.34 -9.79
N LEU A 145 4.14 -9.52 -9.78
CA LEU A 145 2.86 -9.86 -10.41
C LEU A 145 3.01 -10.07 -11.92
N ALA A 146 3.73 -9.18 -12.62
CA ALA A 146 4.01 -9.34 -14.04
C ALA A 146 4.79 -10.62 -14.34
N GLY A 147 5.75 -10.98 -13.49
CA GLY A 147 6.47 -12.24 -13.61
C GLY A 147 5.56 -13.47 -13.45
N HIS A 148 4.61 -13.42 -12.51
CA HIS A 148 3.62 -14.46 -12.32
C HIS A 148 2.70 -14.62 -13.55
N LEU A 149 2.18 -13.52 -14.10
CA LEU A 149 1.31 -13.53 -15.27
C LEU A 149 2.03 -14.08 -16.51
N ASN A 150 3.24 -13.62 -16.77
CA ASN A 150 4.05 -14.10 -17.90
C ASN A 150 4.36 -15.61 -17.79
N ALA A 151 4.57 -16.13 -16.57
CA ALA A 151 4.81 -17.56 -16.36
C ALA A 151 3.56 -18.41 -16.66
N GLN A 152 2.37 -17.90 -16.43
CA GLN A 152 1.10 -18.57 -16.78
C GLN A 152 0.86 -18.63 -18.27
N GLU A 153 1.19 -17.58 -19.03
CA GLU A 153 1.07 -17.55 -20.50
C GLU A 153 1.96 -18.59 -21.18
N VAL A 154 3.13 -18.88 -20.63
CA VAL A 154 4.07 -19.88 -21.20
C VAL A 154 3.59 -21.31 -20.96
N THR A 155 2.70 -21.55 -20.00
CA THR A 155 2.21 -22.88 -19.62
C THR A 155 0.82 -23.20 -20.13
N ALA A 156 0.14 -22.25 -20.76
CA ALA A 156 -1.21 -22.39 -21.32
C ALA A 156 -1.18 -22.70 -22.82
#